data_20e68476e54e2035f8489d4a896e068a
#
_entry.id   20e68476e54e2035f8489d4a896e068a
#
_cell.length_a   1.000
_cell.length_b   1.000
_cell.length_c   1.000
_cell.angle_alpha   90.00
_cell.angle_beta   90.00
_cell.angle_gamma   90.00
#
_symmetry.space_group_name_H-M   'P 1'
#
loop_
_entity.id
_entity.type
_entity.pdbx_description
1 polymer ?
#
loop_
_entity_poly.entity_id
_entity_poly.type
_entity_poly.pdbx_seq_one_letter_code
_entity_poly.pdbx_strand_id
1 'polypeptide(L)'
;MACNPDFVQFIIDQCSGAGEIAVKKMMGDWCAYCDGVLFGLICDNNFYIKVTEPGRVLLKEVILRPPYDGAKDYFNIRDVDDREYLSSLIKATLPALPKAKVKKNPMK
;
A
#
# COMPACT_ATOMS: atom_id res chain seq x y z
N MET A 1 -12.42 13.25 -0.29
CA MET A 1 -12.05 13.72 1.06
C MET A 1 -10.62 13.43 1.36
N ALA A 2 -9.97 14.34 2.05
CA ALA A 2 -8.59 14.13 2.43
C ALA A 2 -8.50 13.15 3.59
N CYS A 3 -7.42 12.39 3.64
CA CYS A 3 -7.17 11.49 4.75
C CYS A 3 -6.72 12.27 5.98
N ASN A 4 -7.07 11.76 7.14
CA ASN A 4 -6.56 12.28 8.39
C ASN A 4 -5.06 12.01 8.47
N PRO A 5 -4.23 13.05 8.68
CA PRO A 5 -2.78 12.85 8.76
C PRO A 5 -2.36 11.85 9.83
N ASP A 6 -3.11 11.77 10.93
CA ASP A 6 -2.80 10.81 11.98
C ASP A 6 -2.98 9.38 11.51
N PHE A 7 -3.99 9.14 10.67
CA PHE A 7 -4.19 7.82 10.10
C PHE A 7 -3.04 7.45 9.17
N VAL A 8 -2.60 8.41 8.35
CA VAL A 8 -1.49 8.19 7.44
C VAL A 8 -0.24 7.81 8.22
N GLN A 9 0.07 8.56 9.28
CA GLN A 9 1.22 8.28 10.12
C GLN A 9 1.11 6.92 10.79
N PHE A 10 -0.09 6.57 11.23
CA PHE A 10 -0.34 5.27 11.83
C PHE A 10 -0.01 4.14 10.86
N ILE A 11 -0.45 4.28 9.61
CA ILE A 11 -0.18 3.25 8.60
C ILE A 11 1.31 3.15 8.30
N ILE A 12 2.01 4.28 8.22
CA ILE A 12 3.46 4.27 8.01
C ILE A 12 4.14 3.46 9.12
N ASP A 13 3.76 3.74 10.37
CA ASP A 13 4.36 3.06 11.50
C ASP A 13 4.05 1.57 11.50
N GLN A 14 2.81 1.22 11.17
CA GLN A 14 2.39 -0.18 11.16
C GLN A 14 3.08 -0.98 10.05
N CYS A 15 3.43 -0.33 8.96
CA CYS A 15 4.06 -1.02 7.83
C CYS A 15 5.59 -1.03 7.90
N SER A 16 6.18 -0.34 8.87
CA SER A 16 7.62 -0.11 8.90
C SER A 16 8.45 -1.39 9.00
N GLY A 17 7.85 -2.49 9.47
CA GLY A 17 8.56 -3.76 9.54
C GLY A 17 8.84 -4.38 8.19
N ALA A 18 8.17 -3.92 7.13
CA ALA A 18 8.36 -4.49 5.80
C ALA A 18 9.55 -3.90 5.06
N GLY A 19 10.01 -2.72 5.48
CA GLY A 19 11.10 -2.04 4.82
C GLY A 19 10.98 -0.55 5.05
N GLU A 20 11.62 0.22 4.20
CA GLU A 20 11.58 1.68 4.30
C GLU A 20 10.28 2.18 3.68
N ILE A 21 9.39 2.67 4.51
CA ILE A 21 8.08 3.13 4.08
C ILE A 21 8.10 4.63 3.84
N ALA A 22 7.58 5.04 2.69
CA ALA A 22 7.44 6.45 2.37
C ALA A 22 6.07 6.68 1.78
N VAL A 23 5.55 7.87 1.94
CA VAL A 23 4.27 8.24 1.35
C VAL A 23 4.43 9.52 0.57
N LYS A 24 3.61 9.67 -0.45
CA LYS A 24 3.62 10.86 -1.28
C LYS A 24 2.19 11.29 -1.51
N LYS A 25 1.91 12.53 -1.17
CA LYS A 25 0.56 13.06 -1.33
C LYS A 25 0.27 13.30 -2.81
N MET A 26 -0.93 12.92 -3.22
CA MET A 26 -1.35 13.12 -4.60
C MET A 26 -2.85 13.36 -4.64
N MET A 27 -3.26 14.57 -5.02
CA MET A 27 -4.66 14.93 -5.20
C MET A 27 -5.54 14.57 -4.01
N GLY A 28 -5.02 14.84 -2.80
CA GLY A 28 -5.79 14.61 -1.58
C GLY A 28 -5.64 13.23 -0.98
N ASP A 29 -5.08 12.29 -1.73
CA ASP A 29 -4.83 10.95 -1.26
C ASP A 29 -3.32 10.72 -1.14
N TRP A 30 -2.93 9.56 -0.66
CA TRP A 30 -1.52 9.27 -0.44
C TRP A 30 -1.13 7.99 -1.14
N CYS A 31 0.01 8.02 -1.82
CA CYS A 31 0.62 6.82 -2.40
C CYS A 31 1.63 6.27 -1.41
N ALA A 32 1.60 4.97 -1.19
CA ALA A 32 2.49 4.31 -0.23
C ALA A 32 3.55 3.50 -0.95
N TYR A 33 4.80 3.74 -0.58
CA TYR A 33 5.96 3.07 -1.18
C TYR A 33 6.72 2.29 -0.12
N CYS A 34 7.29 1.17 -0.53
CA CYS A 34 8.20 0.42 0.32
C CYS A 34 9.47 0.19 -0.48
N ASP A 35 10.58 0.68 0.04
CA ASP A 35 11.89 0.60 -0.63
C ASP A 35 11.80 1.15 -2.06
N GLY A 36 11.03 2.22 -2.24
CA GLY A 36 10.87 2.86 -3.53
C GLY A 36 9.84 2.26 -4.45
N VAL A 37 9.18 1.18 -4.05
CA VAL A 37 8.18 0.51 -4.88
C VAL A 37 6.79 0.88 -4.40
N LEU A 38 5.95 1.37 -5.31
CA LEU A 38 4.57 1.72 -4.98
C LEU A 38 3.77 0.44 -4.73
N PHE A 39 3.29 0.24 -3.51
CA PHE A 39 2.54 -0.97 -3.18
C PHE A 39 1.10 -0.72 -2.82
N GLY A 40 0.72 0.49 -2.51
CA GLY A 40 -0.65 0.74 -2.10
C GLY A 40 -1.00 2.21 -2.03
N LEU A 41 -2.20 2.46 -1.56
CA LEU A 41 -2.76 3.80 -1.45
C LEU A 41 -3.43 3.97 -0.10
N ILE A 42 -3.48 5.20 0.39
CA ILE A 42 -4.25 5.55 1.57
C ILE A 42 -5.23 6.63 1.11
N CYS A 43 -6.51 6.27 1.09
CA CYS A 43 -7.56 7.15 0.58
C CYS A 43 -8.73 7.16 1.54
N ASP A 44 -9.19 8.35 1.89
CA ASP A 44 -10.41 8.50 2.70
C ASP A 44 -10.36 7.64 3.96
N ASN A 45 -9.21 7.65 4.64
CA ASN A 45 -8.97 6.90 5.88
C ASN A 45 -9.13 5.39 5.71
N ASN A 46 -8.82 4.90 4.52
CA ASN A 46 -8.75 3.47 4.23
C ASN A 46 -7.39 3.14 3.66
N PHE A 47 -6.91 1.94 3.97
CA PHE A 47 -5.63 1.47 3.47
C PHE A 47 -5.88 0.43 2.38
N TYR A 48 -5.21 0.61 1.25
CA TYR A 48 -5.35 -0.28 0.10
C TYR A 48 -4.00 -0.79 -0.34
N ILE A 49 -3.94 -2.06 -0.75
CA ILE A 49 -2.72 -2.66 -1.27
C ILE A 49 -3.03 -3.19 -2.67
N LYS A 50 -2.07 -3.06 -3.57
CA LYS A 50 -2.24 -3.54 -4.93
C LYS A 50 -2.51 -5.03 -4.97
N VAL A 51 -3.35 -5.44 -5.91
CA VAL A 51 -3.75 -6.84 -6.04
C VAL A 51 -2.61 -7.66 -6.64
N THR A 52 -2.18 -8.67 -5.90
CA THR A 52 -1.19 -9.64 -6.37
C THR A 52 -1.60 -11.01 -5.86
N GLU A 53 -1.18 -12.07 -6.55
CA GLU A 53 -1.48 -13.42 -6.10
C GLU A 53 -0.79 -13.75 -4.78
N PRO A 54 0.52 -13.46 -4.63
CA PRO A 54 1.16 -13.74 -3.33
C PRO A 54 0.52 -13.00 -2.18
N GLY A 55 0.03 -11.78 -2.41
CA GLY A 55 -0.66 -11.05 -1.36
C GLY A 55 -2.02 -11.65 -1.05
N ARG A 56 -2.73 -12.08 -2.10
CA ARG A 56 -4.08 -12.65 -1.92
C ARG A 56 -4.07 -13.87 -0.99
N VAL A 57 -3.07 -14.74 -1.13
CA VAL A 57 -3.05 -15.95 -0.31
C VAL A 57 -2.84 -15.67 1.18
N LEU A 58 -2.27 -14.53 1.50
CA LEU A 58 -2.04 -14.16 2.90
C LEU A 58 -3.21 -13.43 3.53
N LEU A 59 -4.16 -12.96 2.72
CA LEU A 59 -5.25 -12.15 3.25
C LEU A 59 -6.19 -12.99 4.11
N LYS A 60 -6.53 -12.45 5.28
CA LYS A 60 -7.54 -13.05 6.15
C LYS A 60 -8.90 -12.92 5.50
N GLU A 61 -9.11 -11.85 4.77
CA GLU A 61 -10.38 -11.57 4.12
C GLU A 61 -10.10 -10.80 2.84
N VAL A 62 -10.61 -11.26 1.71
CA VAL A 62 -10.41 -10.59 0.44
C VAL A 62 -11.54 -9.60 0.21
N ILE A 63 -11.22 -8.32 0.28
CA ILE A 63 -12.18 -7.26 0.00
C ILE A 63 -11.60 -6.43 -1.13
N LEU A 64 -12.28 -6.43 -2.25
CA LEU A 64 -11.84 -5.67 -3.43
C LEU A 64 -12.69 -4.43 -3.57
N ARG A 65 -12.04 -3.28 -3.63
CA ARG A 65 -12.73 -2.01 -3.79
C ARG A 65 -11.84 -1.04 -4.54
N PRO A 66 -12.41 -0.17 -5.37
CA PRO A 66 -11.63 0.90 -5.96
C PRO A 66 -11.37 1.97 -4.90
N PRO A 67 -10.12 2.44 -4.78
CA PRO A 67 -9.80 3.47 -3.78
C PRO A 67 -10.49 4.81 -4.07
N TYR A 68 -10.81 5.06 -5.33
CA TYR A 68 -11.51 6.27 -5.75
C TYR A 68 -12.25 5.95 -7.05
N ASP A 69 -13.15 6.84 -7.44
CA ASP A 69 -13.95 6.64 -8.64
C ASP A 69 -13.05 6.48 -9.87
N GLY A 70 -13.29 5.43 -10.63
CA GLY A 70 -12.55 5.18 -11.86
C GLY A 70 -11.29 4.37 -11.68
N ALA A 71 -10.91 4.08 -10.43
CA ALA A 71 -9.71 3.30 -10.18
C ALA A 71 -10.00 1.80 -10.33
N LYS A 72 -8.91 1.04 -10.53
CA LYS A 72 -9.01 -0.41 -10.47
C LYS A 72 -9.25 -0.84 -9.03
N ASP A 73 -9.71 -2.06 -8.85
CA ASP A 73 -9.87 -2.62 -7.52
C ASP A 73 -8.50 -2.84 -6.87
N TYR A 74 -8.45 -2.53 -5.59
CA TYR A 74 -7.31 -2.83 -4.73
C TYR A 74 -7.83 -3.67 -3.58
N PHE A 75 -6.91 -4.32 -2.85
CA PHE A 75 -7.30 -4.99 -1.61
C PHE A 75 -7.53 -3.91 -0.56
N ASN A 76 -8.73 -3.87 -0.01
CA ASN A 76 -9.04 -2.97 1.11
C ASN A 76 -8.63 -3.68 2.39
N ILE A 77 -7.63 -3.16 3.08
CA ILE A 77 -7.07 -3.81 4.26
C ILE A 77 -7.72 -3.24 5.50
N ARG A 78 -8.40 -4.10 6.24
CA ARG A 78 -9.13 -3.70 7.45
C ARG A 78 -8.33 -3.96 8.72
N ASP A 79 -7.43 -4.94 8.70
CA ASP A 79 -6.67 -5.36 9.88
C ASP A 79 -5.40 -4.54 10.04
N VAL A 80 -5.55 -3.23 10.13
CA VAL A 80 -4.38 -2.33 10.15
C VAL A 80 -3.70 -2.27 11.50
N ASP A 81 -4.27 -2.91 12.52
CA ASP A 81 -3.65 -2.96 13.85
C ASP A 81 -2.60 -4.07 13.97
N ASP A 82 -2.55 -4.97 13.01
CA ASP A 82 -1.65 -6.13 13.08
C ASP A 82 -0.40 -5.86 12.26
N ARG A 83 0.66 -5.43 12.94
CA ARG A 83 1.90 -5.04 12.28
C ARG A 83 2.55 -6.19 11.53
N GLU A 84 2.56 -7.38 12.12
CA GLU A 84 3.18 -8.53 11.47
C GLU A 84 2.43 -8.93 10.22
N TYR A 85 1.11 -8.87 10.30
CA TYR A 85 0.27 -9.18 9.15
C TYR A 85 0.55 -8.21 8.00
N LEU A 86 0.58 -6.91 8.30
CA LEU A 86 0.86 -5.91 7.28
C LEU A 86 2.25 -6.07 6.68
N SER A 87 3.24 -6.33 7.52
CA SER A 87 4.61 -6.55 7.02
C SER A 87 4.69 -7.75 6.10
N SER A 88 4.03 -8.84 6.47
CA SER A 88 4.01 -10.05 5.66
C SER A 88 3.33 -9.80 4.32
N LEU A 89 2.20 -9.09 4.35
CA LEU A 89 1.47 -8.77 3.12
C LEU A 89 2.33 -7.95 2.16
N ILE A 90 2.99 -6.94 2.70
CA ILE A 90 3.80 -6.06 1.86
C ILE A 90 4.98 -6.82 1.29
N LYS A 91 5.67 -7.60 2.13
CA LYS A 91 6.80 -8.39 1.67
C LYS A 91 6.43 -9.38 0.58
N ALA A 92 5.24 -9.97 0.68
CA ALA A 92 4.77 -10.90 -0.33
C ALA A 92 4.37 -10.18 -1.61
N THR A 93 3.86 -8.96 -1.48
CA THR A 93 3.35 -8.18 -2.61
C THR A 93 4.48 -7.59 -3.45
N LEU A 94 5.53 -7.10 -2.80
CA LEU A 94 6.58 -6.36 -3.50
C LEU A 94 7.19 -7.10 -4.68
N PRO A 95 7.57 -8.38 -4.55
CA PRO A 95 8.21 -9.08 -5.68
C PRO A 95 7.31 -9.22 -6.90
N ALA A 96 6.00 -9.14 -6.69
CA ALA A 96 5.04 -9.28 -7.79
C ALA A 96 4.73 -7.96 -8.46
N LEU A 97 5.25 -6.85 -7.95
CA LEU A 97 4.99 -5.52 -8.50
C LEU A 97 6.12 -5.09 -9.42
N PRO A 98 5.81 -4.24 -10.41
CA PRO A 98 6.85 -3.68 -11.27
C PRO A 98 7.76 -2.78 -10.45
N LYS A 99 9.05 -2.99 -10.60
CA LYS A 99 9.98 -2.18 -9.87
C LYS A 99 10.46 -0.97 -10.61
N ALA A 100 10.27 -0.95 -11.68
CA ALA A 100 10.81 0.06 -12.27
C ALA A 100 10.55 1.25 -12.39
N LYS A 101 10.42 1.27 -12.31
CA LYS A 101 10.15 2.11 -12.56
C LYS A 101 10.95 2.90 -12.12
N VAL A 102 11.56 2.81 -11.58
CA VAL A 102 12.14 3.23 -10.91
C VAL A 102 13.14 3.84 -11.27
N LYS A 103 12.97 3.61 -11.37
CA LYS A 103 13.65 3.98 -11.46
C LYS A 103 14.15 4.51 -12.02
N LYS A 104 14.06 4.49 -12.27
CA LYS A 104 14.42 4.81 -12.78
C LYS A 104 15.13 5.14 -13.09
N ASN A 105 15.46 5.06 -13.14
CA ASN A 105 16.21 5.24 -13.58
C ASN A 105 16.82 5.38 -14.06
N PRO A 106 17.08 5.55 -14.24
CA PRO A 106 17.79 5.59 -14.87
C PRO A 106 18.55 5.57 -15.19
N MET A 107 18.76 5.39 -15.31
CA MET A 107 19.31 5.31 -15.69
C MET A 107 19.73 5.10 -16.04
N LYS A 108 19.82 5.03 -16.34
CA LYS A 108 20.03 4.87 -16.78
C LYS A 108 20.30 4.96 -16.84
#